data_ead318bdc9c22f0395b38cf2f3fdef40
#
_entry.id   ead318bdc9c22f0395b38cf2f3fdef40
#
_cell.length_a   1.000
_cell.length_b   1.000
_cell.length_c   1.000
_cell.angle_alpha   90.00
_cell.angle_beta   90.00
_cell.angle_gamma   90.00
#
_symmetry.space_group_name_H-M   'P 1'
#
loop_
_entity.id
_entity.type
_entity.pdbx_description
1 polymer ?
#
loop_
_entity_poly.entity_id
_entity_poly.type
_entity_poly.pdbx_seq_one_letter_code
_entity_poly.pdbx_strand_id
1 'polypeptide(L)'
;MCVHLSVAENIFLGREIVKKNGQLDNAAMNEQTKVILSQLNIELNPAETLDKLSISKQQMVEIAKALSQNAKVLIMDEPTSALTSKEIDELFKIIRKLKKDGIGIVYISHRLEELKHIVDRVVIMRDGCYITQMPFAEERMDEMISNMVGHEIKEKYPKVHCQRGKKILEVKNLNAGSMVRDINFDLYEGEIVGIAGLMGAGRTETTRAIFGADHKDSGHIILD
;
A
#
# COMPACT_ATOMS: atom_id res chain seq x y z
N MET A 1 -15.18 -2.94 -4.70
CA MET A 1 -15.55 -1.62 -5.31
C MET A 1 -15.77 -1.75 -6.80
N CYS A 2 -16.69 -0.97 -7.39
CA CYS A 2 -16.98 -0.95 -8.83
C CYS A 2 -16.27 0.26 -9.46
N VAL A 3 -15.19 0.01 -10.19
CA VAL A 3 -14.29 1.07 -10.71
C VAL A 3 -14.96 2.02 -11.70
N HIS A 4 -15.98 1.56 -12.44
CA HIS A 4 -16.72 2.38 -13.42
C HIS A 4 -17.86 3.19 -12.82
N LEU A 5 -18.19 2.98 -11.55
CA LEU A 5 -19.18 3.77 -10.83
C LEU A 5 -18.53 4.99 -10.18
N SER A 6 -19.31 6.04 -9.95
CA SER A 6 -18.88 7.23 -9.25
C SER A 6 -18.59 6.94 -7.76
N VAL A 7 -17.91 7.88 -7.10
CA VAL A 7 -17.67 7.85 -5.65
C VAL A 7 -18.99 7.68 -4.89
N ALA A 8 -20.00 8.48 -5.21
CA ALA A 8 -21.31 8.42 -4.56
C ALA A 8 -22.01 7.07 -4.80
N GLU A 9 -22.02 6.57 -6.01
CA GLU A 9 -22.62 5.26 -6.33
C GLU A 9 -21.89 4.12 -5.59
N ASN A 10 -20.57 4.18 -5.45
CA ASN A 10 -19.83 3.19 -4.67
C ASN A 10 -20.16 3.23 -3.17
N ILE A 11 -20.28 4.43 -2.59
CA ILE A 11 -20.62 4.61 -1.17
C ILE A 11 -22.03 4.08 -0.89
N PHE A 12 -22.97 4.34 -1.78
CA PHE A 12 -24.37 3.93 -1.63
C PHE A 12 -24.72 2.59 -2.30
N LEU A 13 -23.75 1.88 -2.85
CA LEU A 13 -23.97 0.60 -3.54
C LEU A 13 -24.73 -0.41 -2.66
N GLY A 14 -25.89 -0.86 -3.16
CA GLY A 14 -26.83 -1.74 -2.43
C GLY A 14 -27.72 -1.01 -1.41
N ARG A 15 -27.69 0.33 -1.39
CA ARG A 15 -28.49 1.20 -0.52
C ARG A 15 -28.81 2.51 -1.22
N GLU A 16 -29.00 2.45 -2.51
CA GLU A 16 -29.20 3.60 -3.37
C GLU A 16 -30.42 4.42 -2.91
N ILE A 17 -30.27 5.75 -2.95
CA ILE A 17 -31.37 6.65 -2.64
C ILE A 17 -32.25 6.74 -3.87
N VAL A 18 -33.55 6.46 -3.68
CA VAL A 18 -34.55 6.49 -4.76
C VAL A 18 -35.58 7.60 -4.54
N LYS A 19 -35.98 8.22 -5.63
CA LYS A 19 -37.07 9.19 -5.68
C LYS A 19 -38.42 8.47 -5.52
N LYS A 20 -39.50 9.23 -5.27
CA LYS A 20 -40.88 8.70 -5.16
C LYS A 20 -41.32 7.92 -6.40
N ASN A 21 -40.76 8.19 -7.56
CA ASN A 21 -41.06 7.51 -8.83
C ASN A 21 -40.20 6.24 -9.07
N GLY A 22 -39.36 5.82 -8.11
CA GLY A 22 -38.50 4.64 -8.20
C GLY A 22 -37.19 4.87 -8.94
N GLN A 23 -36.93 6.07 -9.45
CA GLN A 23 -35.63 6.38 -10.08
C GLN A 23 -34.55 6.70 -9.05
N LEU A 24 -33.30 6.45 -9.37
CA LEU A 24 -32.14 6.82 -8.53
C LEU A 24 -32.12 8.34 -8.31
N ASP A 25 -31.84 8.75 -7.08
CA ASP A 25 -31.65 10.15 -6.71
C ASP A 25 -30.13 10.45 -6.57
N ASN A 26 -29.49 10.59 -7.72
CA ASN A 26 -28.05 10.89 -7.77
C ASN A 26 -27.69 12.22 -7.08
N ALA A 27 -28.62 13.19 -7.10
CA ALA A 27 -28.39 14.48 -6.43
C ALA A 27 -28.33 14.29 -4.91
N ALA A 28 -29.29 13.55 -4.35
CA ALA A 28 -29.29 13.24 -2.91
C ALA A 28 -28.08 12.40 -2.50
N MET A 29 -27.72 11.38 -3.28
CA MET A 29 -26.51 10.59 -3.03
C MET A 29 -25.24 11.44 -3.06
N ASN A 30 -25.08 12.34 -4.03
CA ASN A 30 -23.95 13.24 -4.11
C ASN A 30 -23.85 14.18 -2.90
N GLU A 31 -24.95 14.77 -2.46
CA GLU A 31 -24.97 15.66 -1.30
C GLU A 31 -24.63 14.91 0.00
N GLN A 32 -25.21 13.74 0.21
CA GLN A 32 -24.86 12.93 1.39
C GLN A 32 -23.41 12.45 1.35
N THR A 33 -22.89 12.12 0.17
CA THR A 33 -21.48 11.77 -0.01
C THR A 33 -20.55 12.92 0.38
N LYS A 34 -20.86 14.17 0.00
CA LYS A 34 -20.08 15.34 0.42
C LYS A 34 -20.01 15.46 1.94
N VAL A 35 -21.15 15.23 2.63
CA VAL A 35 -21.18 15.27 4.10
C VAL A 35 -20.27 14.20 4.70
N ILE A 36 -20.34 12.96 4.20
CA ILE A 36 -19.51 11.85 4.68
C ILE A 36 -18.01 12.14 4.44
N LEU A 37 -17.65 12.58 3.23
CA LEU A 37 -16.28 12.91 2.88
C LEU A 37 -15.73 14.09 3.72
N SER A 38 -16.54 15.10 3.97
CA SER A 38 -16.14 16.24 4.81
C SER A 38 -15.87 15.84 6.26
N GLN A 39 -16.65 14.91 6.81
CA GLN A 39 -16.39 14.35 8.15
C GLN A 39 -15.02 13.67 8.24
N LEU A 40 -14.50 13.14 7.15
CA LEU A 40 -13.19 12.50 7.08
C LEU A 40 -12.06 13.43 6.65
N ASN A 41 -12.36 14.70 6.33
CA ASN A 41 -11.47 15.66 5.68
C ASN A 41 -10.91 15.15 4.34
N ILE A 42 -11.74 14.46 3.58
CA ILE A 42 -11.40 13.92 2.26
C ILE A 42 -11.97 14.84 1.18
N GLU A 43 -11.09 15.35 0.32
CA GLU A 43 -11.49 16.17 -0.84
C GLU A 43 -11.61 15.28 -2.09
N LEU A 44 -12.83 14.85 -2.39
CA LEU A 44 -13.17 14.10 -3.59
C LEU A 44 -14.47 14.64 -4.19
N ASN A 45 -14.56 14.60 -5.52
CA ASN A 45 -15.80 14.89 -6.24
C ASN A 45 -16.71 13.64 -6.19
N PRO A 46 -17.90 13.70 -5.59
CA PRO A 46 -18.82 12.57 -5.53
C PRO A 46 -19.24 11.99 -6.90
N ALA A 47 -19.22 12.81 -7.94
CA ALA A 47 -19.60 12.40 -9.29
C ALA A 47 -18.44 11.82 -10.11
N GLU A 48 -17.22 11.84 -9.60
CA GLU A 48 -16.05 11.28 -10.27
C GLU A 48 -16.03 9.76 -10.19
N THR A 49 -15.66 9.10 -11.29
CA THR A 49 -15.56 7.63 -11.33
C THR A 49 -14.27 7.13 -10.68
N LEU A 50 -14.33 5.95 -10.05
CA LEU A 50 -13.20 5.44 -9.27
C LEU A 50 -11.97 5.12 -10.13
N ASP A 51 -12.13 4.73 -11.37
CA ASP A 51 -11.03 4.45 -12.31
C ASP A 51 -10.10 5.66 -12.56
N LYS A 52 -10.59 6.89 -12.32
CA LYS A 52 -9.81 8.13 -12.40
C LYS A 52 -9.06 8.48 -11.13
N LEU A 53 -9.36 7.80 -10.04
CA LEU A 53 -8.77 8.07 -8.74
C LEU A 53 -7.50 7.23 -8.52
N SER A 54 -6.52 7.79 -7.80
CA SER A 54 -5.40 7.02 -7.29
C SER A 54 -5.89 5.92 -6.34
N ILE A 55 -5.10 4.87 -6.18
CA ILE A 55 -5.44 3.73 -5.30
C ILE A 55 -5.71 4.21 -3.87
N SER A 56 -4.94 5.18 -3.37
CA SER A 56 -5.17 5.77 -2.06
C SER A 56 -6.54 6.44 -1.94
N LYS A 57 -6.94 7.19 -2.96
CA LYS A 57 -8.26 7.83 -2.98
C LYS A 57 -9.40 6.81 -3.06
N GLN A 58 -9.21 5.73 -3.83
CA GLN A 58 -10.16 4.62 -3.85
C GLN A 58 -10.32 4.00 -2.45
N GLN A 59 -9.23 3.83 -1.71
CA GLN A 59 -9.23 3.31 -0.36
C GLN A 59 -9.97 4.24 0.62
N MET A 60 -9.82 5.56 0.45
CA MET A 60 -10.61 6.54 1.21
C MET A 60 -12.12 6.41 0.95
N VAL A 61 -12.51 6.08 -0.28
CA VAL A 61 -13.92 5.80 -0.62
C VAL A 61 -14.42 4.53 0.07
N GLU A 62 -13.60 3.49 0.22
CA GLU A 62 -13.97 2.29 0.99
C GLU A 62 -14.23 2.59 2.46
N ILE A 63 -13.37 3.41 3.07
CA ILE A 63 -13.55 3.86 4.45
C ILE A 63 -14.83 4.70 4.57
N ALA A 64 -15.05 5.63 3.66
CA ALA A 64 -16.25 6.46 3.63
C ALA A 64 -17.53 5.61 3.48
N LYS A 65 -17.50 4.56 2.65
CA LYS A 65 -18.59 3.59 2.50
C LYS A 65 -18.87 2.87 3.81
N ALA A 66 -17.86 2.35 4.50
CA ALA A 66 -18.04 1.67 5.79
C ALA A 66 -18.66 2.60 6.84
N LEU A 67 -18.20 3.84 6.91
CA LEU A 67 -18.72 4.85 7.86
C LEU A 67 -20.15 5.29 7.53
N SER A 68 -20.51 5.36 6.26
CA SER A 68 -21.88 5.67 5.84
C SER A 68 -22.93 4.68 6.36
N GLN A 69 -22.48 3.54 6.89
CA GLN A 69 -23.29 2.48 7.48
C GLN A 69 -23.36 2.55 9.00
N ASN A 70 -22.88 3.63 9.63
CA ASN A 70 -22.74 3.74 11.08
C ASN A 70 -21.96 2.56 11.70
N ALA A 71 -20.93 2.09 11.00
CA ALA A 71 -20.12 0.96 11.46
C ALA A 71 -19.48 1.31 12.80
N LYS A 72 -19.63 0.42 13.79
CA LYS A 72 -18.96 0.53 15.10
C LYS A 72 -17.60 -0.15 15.10
N VAL A 73 -17.37 -1.03 14.14
CA VAL A 73 -16.11 -1.75 13.95
C VAL A 73 -15.71 -1.66 12.49
N LEU A 74 -14.46 -1.31 12.24
CA LEU A 74 -13.86 -1.23 10.92
C LEU A 74 -12.71 -2.24 10.84
N ILE A 75 -12.73 -3.10 9.83
CA ILE A 75 -11.65 -4.05 9.54
C ILE A 75 -10.92 -3.56 8.30
N MET A 76 -9.62 -3.36 8.44
CA MET A 76 -8.71 -2.94 7.37
C MET A 76 -7.68 -4.04 7.14
N ASP A 77 -7.69 -4.61 5.93
CA ASP A 77 -6.76 -5.67 5.53
C ASP A 77 -5.72 -5.09 4.57
N GLU A 78 -4.45 -5.06 5.00
CA GLU A 78 -3.30 -4.51 4.26
C GLU A 78 -3.55 -3.13 3.62
N PRO A 79 -4.12 -2.15 4.34
CA PRO A 79 -4.61 -0.92 3.72
C PRO A 79 -3.51 -0.01 3.17
N THR A 80 -2.24 -0.32 3.43
CA THR A 80 -1.07 0.48 3.01
C THR A 80 -0.26 -0.14 1.87
N SER A 81 -0.63 -1.34 1.41
CA SER A 81 0.17 -2.14 0.47
C SER A 81 0.54 -1.40 -0.84
N ALA A 82 -0.31 -0.50 -1.31
CA ALA A 82 -0.13 0.26 -2.55
C ALA A 82 -0.02 1.79 -2.33
N LEU A 83 0.20 2.23 -1.09
CA LEU A 83 0.27 3.64 -0.73
C LEU A 83 1.70 4.15 -0.64
N THR A 84 1.88 5.42 -0.99
CA THR A 84 3.11 6.17 -0.71
C THR A 84 3.17 6.56 0.77
N SER A 85 4.36 6.90 1.29
CA SER A 85 4.51 7.32 2.70
C SER A 85 3.60 8.50 3.07
N LYS A 86 3.42 9.46 2.16
CA LYS A 86 2.52 10.61 2.38
C LYS A 86 1.06 10.18 2.52
N GLU A 87 0.62 9.24 1.69
CA GLU A 87 -0.75 8.71 1.73
C GLU A 87 -1.00 7.85 2.97
N ILE A 88 0.02 7.12 3.44
CA ILE A 88 -0.02 6.39 4.72
C ILE A 88 -0.24 7.36 5.89
N ASP A 89 0.47 8.48 5.91
CA ASP A 89 0.31 9.50 6.96
C ASP A 89 -1.12 10.08 6.97
N GLU A 90 -1.71 10.30 5.79
CA GLU A 90 -3.10 10.75 5.66
C GLU A 90 -4.09 9.69 6.17
N LEU A 91 -3.91 8.42 5.80
CA LEU A 91 -4.69 7.30 6.31
C LEU A 91 -4.61 7.21 7.85
N PHE A 92 -3.41 7.34 8.42
CA PHE A 92 -3.23 7.28 9.87
C PHE A 92 -3.91 8.42 10.61
N LYS A 93 -3.99 9.62 10.01
CA LYS A 93 -4.78 10.73 10.58
C LYS A 93 -6.26 10.37 10.65
N ILE A 94 -6.79 9.75 9.60
CA ILE A 94 -8.18 9.30 9.55
C ILE A 94 -8.43 8.21 10.60
N ILE A 95 -7.56 7.19 10.66
CA ILE A 95 -7.65 6.12 11.67
C ILE A 95 -7.68 6.68 13.10
N ARG A 96 -6.78 7.62 13.42
CA ARG A 96 -6.75 8.26 14.76
C ARG A 96 -8.03 9.06 15.05
N LYS A 97 -8.61 9.70 14.03
CA LYS A 97 -9.89 10.40 14.18
C LYS A 97 -11.01 9.41 14.46
N LEU A 98 -11.13 8.35 13.68
CA LEU A 98 -12.15 7.31 13.87
C LEU A 98 -12.07 6.66 15.25
N LYS A 99 -10.85 6.39 15.72
CA LYS A 99 -10.61 5.91 17.09
C LYS A 99 -11.12 6.88 18.14
N LYS A 100 -10.89 8.19 17.97
CA LYS A 100 -11.42 9.23 18.88
C LYS A 100 -12.95 9.28 18.86
N ASP A 101 -13.55 9.02 17.71
CA ASP A 101 -15.01 8.98 17.53
C ASP A 101 -15.63 7.65 18.05
N GLY A 102 -14.82 6.80 18.71
CA GLY A 102 -15.28 5.57 19.39
C GLY A 102 -15.43 4.36 18.48
N ILE A 103 -14.90 4.39 17.26
CA ILE A 103 -14.93 3.25 16.35
C ILE A 103 -13.82 2.27 16.71
N GLY A 104 -14.16 0.99 16.92
CA GLY A 104 -13.18 -0.09 17.05
C GLY A 104 -12.53 -0.40 15.71
N ILE A 105 -11.20 -0.53 15.68
CA ILE A 105 -10.47 -0.77 14.44
C ILE A 105 -9.66 -2.05 14.57
N VAL A 106 -9.83 -2.97 13.63
CA VAL A 106 -8.98 -4.14 13.41
C VAL A 106 -8.10 -3.83 12.21
N TYR A 107 -6.80 -3.69 12.45
CA TYR A 107 -5.83 -3.35 11.42
C TYR A 107 -4.93 -4.56 11.16
N ILE A 108 -5.00 -5.12 9.96
CA ILE A 108 -4.20 -6.28 9.56
C ILE A 108 -3.06 -5.77 8.69
N SER A 109 -1.82 -6.08 9.08
CA SER A 109 -0.61 -5.76 8.32
C SER A 109 0.52 -6.71 8.70
N HIS A 110 1.39 -6.98 7.74
CA HIS A 110 2.68 -7.63 7.97
C HIS A 110 3.82 -6.61 8.18
N ARG A 111 3.52 -5.31 8.05
CA ARG A 111 4.49 -4.20 8.20
C ARG A 111 4.48 -3.69 9.63
N LEU A 112 5.27 -4.30 10.50
CA LEU A 112 5.32 -3.97 11.93
C LEU A 112 5.65 -2.50 12.20
N GLU A 113 6.43 -1.86 11.32
CA GLU A 113 6.78 -0.44 11.45
C GLU A 113 5.56 0.49 11.41
N GLU A 114 4.46 0.07 10.78
CA GLU A 114 3.22 0.84 10.73
C GLU A 114 2.46 0.78 12.04
N LEU A 115 2.53 -0.38 12.71
CA LEU A 115 1.76 -0.65 13.92
C LEU A 115 2.10 0.33 15.05
N LYS A 116 3.36 0.74 15.16
CA LYS A 116 3.82 1.70 16.19
C LYS A 116 3.08 3.04 16.19
N HIS A 117 2.47 3.39 15.05
CA HIS A 117 1.81 4.68 14.88
C HIS A 117 0.33 4.68 15.27
N ILE A 118 -0.31 3.51 15.29
CA ILE A 118 -1.78 3.44 15.34
C ILE A 118 -2.35 2.42 16.32
N VAL A 119 -1.62 1.35 16.68
CA VAL A 119 -2.21 0.24 17.44
C VAL A 119 -1.99 0.39 18.96
N ASP A 120 -2.95 -0.13 19.73
CA ASP A 120 -2.87 -0.21 21.19
C ASP A 120 -2.37 -1.59 21.64
N ARG A 121 -2.75 -2.63 20.91
CA ARG A 121 -2.38 -4.03 21.17
C ARG A 121 -2.24 -4.81 19.88
N VAL A 122 -1.43 -5.85 19.91
CA VAL A 122 -1.20 -6.76 18.80
C VAL A 122 -1.72 -8.14 19.14
N VAL A 123 -2.39 -8.76 18.18
CA VAL A 123 -2.74 -10.18 18.18
C VAL A 123 -1.88 -10.86 17.13
N ILE A 124 -1.12 -11.86 17.54
CA ILE A 124 -0.22 -12.59 16.64
C ILE A 124 -0.88 -13.92 16.26
N MET A 125 -0.94 -14.15 14.97
CA MET A 125 -1.45 -15.36 14.35
C MET A 125 -0.37 -15.98 13.46
N ARG A 126 -0.33 -17.30 13.40
CA ARG A 126 0.55 -18.06 12.52
C ARG A 126 -0.14 -19.35 12.07
N ASP A 127 -0.09 -19.64 10.77
CA ASP A 127 -0.71 -20.83 10.17
C ASP A 127 -2.20 -20.99 10.53
N GLY A 128 -2.94 -19.87 10.58
CA GLY A 128 -4.34 -19.83 10.96
C GLY A 128 -4.63 -19.99 12.48
N CYS A 129 -3.60 -20.14 13.30
CA CYS A 129 -3.73 -20.32 14.75
C CYS A 129 -3.42 -19.02 15.50
N TYR A 130 -4.17 -18.79 16.59
CA TYR A 130 -3.85 -17.77 17.58
C TYR A 130 -2.58 -18.19 18.34
N ILE A 131 -1.60 -17.31 18.42
CA ILE A 131 -0.36 -17.53 19.16
C ILE A 131 -0.39 -16.79 20.50
N THR A 132 -0.54 -15.45 20.43
CA THR A 132 -0.58 -14.61 21.64
C THR A 132 -1.21 -13.25 21.34
N GLN A 133 -1.49 -12.49 22.39
CA GLN A 133 -1.80 -11.06 22.30
C GLN A 133 -1.03 -10.30 23.36
N MET A 134 -0.63 -9.07 23.03
CA MET A 134 0.08 -8.22 23.95
C MET A 134 -0.19 -6.73 23.65
N PRO A 135 -0.05 -5.83 24.65
CA PRO A 135 0.02 -4.40 24.38
C PRO A 135 1.17 -4.12 23.40
N PHE A 136 0.96 -3.18 22.49
CA PHE A 136 2.04 -2.78 21.60
C PHE A 136 3.10 -2.00 22.41
N ALA A 137 4.37 -2.39 22.26
CA ALA A 137 5.52 -1.67 22.78
C ALA A 137 6.71 -1.92 21.83
N GLU A 138 7.43 -0.85 21.47
CA GLU A 138 8.56 -0.94 20.52
C GLU A 138 9.66 -1.86 21.07
N GLU A 139 9.87 -1.87 22.37
CA GLU A 139 10.85 -2.73 23.06
C GLU A 139 10.55 -4.22 22.92
N ARG A 140 9.32 -4.57 22.57
CA ARG A 140 8.86 -5.96 22.36
C ARG A 140 8.82 -6.36 20.90
N MET A 141 9.38 -5.55 20.00
CA MET A 141 9.33 -5.82 18.56
C MET A 141 9.95 -7.18 18.20
N ASP A 142 11.10 -7.50 18.77
CA ASP A 142 11.79 -8.77 18.50
C ASP A 142 10.99 -9.98 19.05
N GLU A 143 10.29 -9.82 20.17
CA GLU A 143 9.36 -10.82 20.70
C GLU A 143 8.16 -11.02 19.76
N MET A 144 7.59 -9.94 19.21
CA MET A 144 6.50 -10.01 18.24
C MET A 144 6.94 -10.77 16.98
N ILE A 145 8.11 -10.41 16.43
CA ILE A 145 8.68 -11.07 15.25
C ILE A 145 8.94 -12.56 15.51
N SER A 146 9.54 -12.90 16.65
CA SER A 146 9.81 -14.29 17.04
C SER A 146 8.53 -15.11 17.11
N ASN A 147 7.46 -14.56 17.69
CA ASN A 147 6.15 -15.22 17.76
C ASN A 147 5.48 -15.38 16.38
N MET A 148 5.68 -14.43 15.46
CA MET A 148 5.17 -14.51 14.09
C MET A 148 5.88 -15.58 13.28
N VAL A 149 7.22 -15.67 13.39
CA VAL A 149 8.05 -16.61 12.61
C VAL A 149 8.12 -18.00 13.27
N GLY A 150 8.02 -18.07 14.60
CA GLY A 150 8.02 -19.33 15.36
C GLY A 150 9.39 -19.81 15.81
N HIS A 151 10.45 -19.07 15.54
CA HIS A 151 11.81 -19.33 16.06
C HIS A 151 12.55 -18.02 16.30
N GLU A 152 13.53 -18.04 17.19
CA GLU A 152 14.38 -16.90 17.41
C GLU A 152 15.16 -16.56 16.14
N ILE A 153 15.05 -15.32 15.67
CA ILE A 153 15.86 -14.82 14.57
C ILE A 153 17.18 -14.37 15.18
N LYS A 154 18.16 -15.27 15.19
CA LYS A 154 19.50 -14.97 15.72
C LYS A 154 20.28 -13.94 14.87
N GLU A 155 20.02 -13.92 13.57
CA GLU A 155 20.57 -12.90 12.64
C GLU A 155 19.49 -12.52 11.62
N LYS A 156 19.05 -11.25 11.62
CA LYS A 156 18.06 -10.73 10.65
C LYS A 156 18.55 -10.79 9.20
N TYR A 157 19.87 -10.68 9.00
CA TYR A 157 20.51 -10.66 7.69
C TYR A 157 21.90 -11.32 7.77
N PRO A 158 22.00 -12.65 7.69
CA PRO A 158 23.29 -13.31 7.68
C PRO A 158 24.07 -12.84 6.45
N LYS A 159 25.15 -12.09 6.67
CA LYS A 159 26.05 -11.68 5.60
C LYS A 159 26.95 -12.87 5.24
N VAL A 160 26.60 -13.55 4.17
CA VAL A 160 27.51 -14.50 3.54
C VAL A 160 28.52 -13.69 2.71
N HIS A 161 29.76 -13.67 3.12
CA HIS A 161 30.83 -13.07 2.32
C HIS A 161 31.15 -14.00 1.15
N CYS A 162 30.54 -13.73 0.00
CA CYS A 162 30.96 -14.37 -1.25
C CYS A 162 32.17 -13.61 -1.82
N GLN A 163 33.18 -14.33 -2.24
CA GLN A 163 34.27 -13.75 -3.06
C GLN A 163 33.66 -13.44 -4.44
N ARG A 164 33.85 -12.21 -4.90
CA ARG A 164 33.44 -11.82 -6.26
C ARG A 164 34.20 -12.63 -7.28
N GLY A 165 33.51 -13.29 -8.17
CA GLY A 165 34.06 -14.01 -9.31
C GLY A 165 34.30 -13.10 -10.52
N LYS A 166 34.12 -13.63 -11.73
CA LYS A 166 34.23 -12.87 -12.97
C LYS A 166 33.05 -11.92 -13.16
N LYS A 167 33.27 -10.83 -13.91
CA LYS A 167 32.18 -9.96 -14.33
C LYS A 167 31.27 -10.72 -15.32
N ILE A 168 29.97 -10.81 -15.02
CA ILE A 168 28.99 -11.52 -15.83
C ILE A 168 28.00 -10.59 -16.54
N LEU A 169 27.81 -9.39 -16.03
CA LEU A 169 26.98 -8.36 -16.66
C LEU A 169 27.65 -7.00 -16.54
N GLU A 170 27.70 -6.27 -17.63
CA GLU A 170 28.12 -4.88 -17.67
C GLU A 170 27.03 -4.05 -18.34
N VAL A 171 26.53 -3.02 -17.62
CA VAL A 171 25.54 -2.05 -18.12
C VAL A 171 26.24 -0.69 -18.20
N LYS A 172 26.28 -0.10 -19.38
CA LYS A 172 26.95 1.20 -19.64
C LYS A 172 26.02 2.18 -20.34
N ASN A 173 25.86 3.35 -19.75
CA ASN A 173 25.13 4.50 -20.29
C ASN A 173 23.73 4.10 -20.82
N LEU A 174 23.05 3.18 -20.10
CA LEU A 174 21.74 2.69 -20.51
C LEU A 174 20.69 3.78 -20.37
N ASN A 175 19.99 4.06 -21.49
CA ASN A 175 18.86 4.95 -21.55
C ASN A 175 17.67 4.22 -22.18
N ALA A 176 16.47 4.37 -21.59
CA ALA A 176 15.23 3.82 -22.12
C ALA A 176 14.03 4.69 -21.70
N GLY A 177 13.29 5.18 -22.67
CA GLY A 177 12.14 6.07 -22.48
C GLY A 177 12.46 7.29 -21.65
N SER A 178 11.50 7.76 -20.84
CA SER A 178 11.66 8.96 -20.02
C SER A 178 12.27 8.70 -18.64
N MET A 179 12.26 7.46 -18.16
CA MET A 179 12.55 7.12 -16.77
C MET A 179 13.93 6.48 -16.54
N VAL A 180 14.55 5.92 -17.57
CA VAL A 180 15.88 5.29 -17.49
C VAL A 180 16.91 6.24 -18.08
N ARG A 181 17.81 6.76 -17.25
CA ARG A 181 18.78 7.76 -17.65
C ARG A 181 20.16 7.40 -17.15
N ASP A 182 21.07 7.19 -18.09
CA ASP A 182 22.52 6.98 -17.86
C ASP A 182 22.82 5.95 -16.76
N ILE A 183 22.15 4.80 -16.78
CA ILE A 183 22.34 3.72 -15.80
C ILE A 183 23.66 3.00 -16.11
N ASN A 184 24.49 2.89 -15.08
CA ASN A 184 25.80 2.27 -15.13
C ASN A 184 25.97 1.38 -13.90
N PHE A 185 26.23 0.07 -14.12
CA PHE A 185 26.66 -0.85 -13.07
C PHE A 185 27.21 -2.15 -13.66
N ASP A 186 27.99 -2.85 -12.85
CA ASP A 186 28.50 -4.18 -13.15
C ASP A 186 27.90 -5.20 -12.18
N LEU A 187 27.78 -6.45 -12.62
CA LEU A 187 27.43 -7.59 -11.77
C LEU A 187 28.49 -8.69 -11.93
N TYR A 188 28.89 -9.24 -10.81
CA TYR A 188 29.91 -10.27 -10.75
C TYR A 188 29.34 -11.62 -10.33
N GLU A 189 30.00 -12.71 -10.71
CA GLU A 189 29.65 -14.07 -10.29
C GLU A 189 29.63 -14.16 -8.74
N GLY A 190 28.57 -14.73 -8.19
CA GLY A 190 28.39 -14.85 -6.75
C GLY A 190 27.97 -13.54 -6.03
N GLU A 191 27.72 -12.45 -6.79
CA GLU A 191 27.28 -11.16 -6.24
C GLU A 191 25.74 -11.00 -6.34
N ILE A 192 25.17 -10.35 -5.33
CA ILE A 192 23.78 -9.85 -5.36
C ILE A 192 23.82 -8.33 -5.38
N VAL A 193 23.38 -7.73 -6.47
CA VAL A 193 23.23 -6.27 -6.60
C VAL A 193 21.81 -5.85 -6.31
N GLY A 194 21.61 -4.99 -5.31
CA GLY A 194 20.33 -4.42 -4.96
C GLY A 194 20.08 -3.10 -5.70
N ILE A 195 18.98 -2.97 -6.43
CA ILE A 195 18.53 -1.72 -7.05
C ILE A 195 17.47 -1.08 -6.17
N ALA A 196 17.82 -0.01 -5.46
CA ALA A 196 16.93 0.71 -4.56
C ALA A 196 16.46 2.05 -5.16
N GLY A 197 15.30 2.52 -4.73
CA GLY A 197 14.74 3.80 -5.14
C GLY A 197 13.27 3.95 -4.73
N LEU A 198 12.75 5.16 -4.75
CA LEU A 198 11.34 5.43 -4.46
C LEU A 198 10.42 4.96 -5.61
N MET A 199 9.10 4.95 -5.35
CA MET A 199 8.11 4.68 -6.39
C MET A 199 8.28 5.68 -7.54
N GLY A 200 8.30 5.20 -8.80
CA GLY A 200 8.57 6.03 -9.97
C GLY A 200 10.04 6.31 -10.26
N ALA A 201 10.99 5.70 -9.55
CA ALA A 201 12.44 5.88 -9.78
C ALA A 201 13.00 5.12 -11.00
N GLY A 202 12.17 4.50 -11.83
CA GLY A 202 12.61 3.80 -13.04
C GLY A 202 13.23 2.41 -12.82
N ARG A 203 13.08 1.81 -11.62
CA ARG A 203 13.67 0.48 -11.30
C ARG A 203 13.14 -0.63 -12.21
N THR A 204 11.82 -0.70 -12.34
CA THR A 204 11.15 -1.71 -13.18
C THR A 204 11.52 -1.49 -14.66
N GLU A 205 11.52 -0.26 -15.12
CA GLU A 205 11.86 0.13 -16.47
C GLU A 205 13.32 -0.21 -16.79
N THR A 206 14.23 0.03 -15.84
CA THR A 206 15.65 -0.35 -15.98
C THR A 206 15.81 -1.86 -16.11
N THR A 207 15.19 -2.66 -15.25
CA THR A 207 15.30 -4.12 -15.32
C THR A 207 14.64 -4.69 -16.57
N ARG A 208 13.51 -4.14 -17.03
CA ARG A 208 12.84 -4.52 -18.28
C ARG A 208 13.70 -4.19 -19.51
N ALA A 209 14.36 -3.02 -19.51
CA ALA A 209 15.29 -2.66 -20.58
C ALA A 209 16.52 -3.58 -20.62
N ILE A 210 17.07 -3.97 -19.47
CA ILE A 210 18.20 -4.91 -19.37
C ILE A 210 17.78 -6.29 -19.87
N PHE A 211 16.59 -6.75 -19.48
CA PHE A 211 16.05 -8.05 -19.91
C PHE A 211 15.63 -8.07 -21.39
N GLY A 212 15.51 -6.92 -22.05
CA GLY A 212 15.07 -6.78 -23.42
C GLY A 212 13.55 -6.85 -23.60
N ALA A 213 12.78 -6.71 -22.53
CA ALA A 213 11.31 -6.63 -22.60
C ALA A 213 10.85 -5.24 -23.07
N ASP A 214 11.63 -4.20 -22.79
CA ASP A 214 11.40 -2.84 -23.27
C ASP A 214 12.57 -2.42 -24.20
N HIS A 215 12.25 -1.52 -25.16
CA HIS A 215 13.27 -1.00 -26.06
C HIS A 215 14.23 -0.06 -25.33
N LYS A 216 15.53 -0.22 -25.53
CA LYS A 216 16.54 0.72 -25.08
C LYS A 216 16.82 1.77 -26.14
N ASP A 217 16.94 3.03 -25.75
CA ASP A 217 17.23 4.11 -26.67
C ASP A 217 18.73 4.19 -26.98
N SER A 218 19.58 3.95 -25.98
CA SER A 218 21.04 3.94 -26.11
C SER A 218 21.70 3.18 -24.96
N GLY A 219 23.04 3.00 -25.06
CA GLY A 219 23.83 2.29 -24.08
C GLY A 219 24.15 0.86 -24.47
N HIS A 220 25.00 0.21 -23.68
CA HIS A 220 25.47 -1.13 -23.93
C HIS A 220 25.13 -2.03 -22.74
N ILE A 221 24.68 -3.23 -23.06
CA ILE A 221 24.43 -4.32 -22.11
C ILE A 221 25.27 -5.49 -22.62
N ILE A 222 26.27 -5.88 -21.85
CA ILE A 222 27.20 -6.94 -22.19
C ILE A 222 27.02 -8.05 -21.17
N LEU A 223 26.71 -9.25 -21.65
CA LEU A 223 26.56 -10.46 -20.85
C LEU A 223 27.66 -11.43 -21.30
N ASP A 224 28.45 -11.92 -20.33
CA ASP A 224 29.55 -12.88 -20.57
C ASP A 224 29.03 -14.33 -20.49
#